data_1bc6167ce612581ad4108cd7dd5e9f2c
#
_entry.id   1bc6167ce612581ad4108cd7dd5e9f2c
#
_cell.length_a   1.000
_cell.length_b   1.000
_cell.length_c   1.000
_cell.angle_alpha   90.00
_cell.angle_beta   90.00
_cell.angle_gamma   90.00
#
_symmetry.space_group_name_H-M   'P 1'
#
loop_
_entity.id
_entity.type
_entity.pdbx_description
1 polymer ?
#
loop_
_entity_poly.entity_id
_entity_poly.type
_entity_poly.pdbx_seq_one_letter_code
_entity_poly.pdbx_strand_id
1 'polypeptide(L)'
;INFEFENTDSDLLIIKNVIPSCGCTTTGLAKKEYKAGEKGTIASKFNSSGYNGKVIKTITVTSNDPDAAETRLTISGTVIIKDFAQADIKPDRINFDIVKIGKTYTRKLNLSNSGNADLRIIEISCNPEVSLQFKTNVLGAKKTTEITLTFTPFTKGSFNNMVKIRTNDYRNPYVFVRLEAQVD
;
A
#
# COMPACT_ATOMS: atom_id res chain seq x y z
N ILE A 1 14.49 17.07 -6.07
CA ILE A 1 14.39 17.68 -7.41
C ILE A 1 14.36 19.17 -7.21
N ASN A 2 15.19 19.89 -7.98
CA ASN A 2 15.23 21.33 -7.95
C ASN A 2 14.76 21.88 -9.30
N PHE A 3 13.92 22.90 -9.25
CA PHE A 3 13.50 23.68 -10.41
C PHE A 3 14.14 25.06 -10.30
N GLU A 4 15.04 25.35 -11.21
CA GLU A 4 15.73 26.63 -11.28
C GLU A 4 14.91 27.60 -12.14
N PHE A 5 14.91 28.88 -11.77
CA PHE A 5 14.30 29.96 -12.52
C PHE A 5 15.13 31.21 -12.40
N GLU A 6 14.92 32.18 -13.28
CA GLU A 6 15.58 33.47 -13.30
C GLU A 6 14.53 34.56 -13.57
N ASN A 7 14.62 35.65 -12.87
CA ASN A 7 13.85 36.85 -13.21
C ASN A 7 14.52 37.54 -14.41
N THR A 8 13.97 37.39 -15.59
CA THR A 8 14.49 37.97 -16.84
C THR A 8 13.93 39.37 -17.15
N ASP A 9 12.95 39.82 -16.35
CA ASP A 9 12.38 41.16 -16.49
C ASP A 9 13.17 42.21 -15.67
N SER A 10 12.95 43.50 -15.96
CA SER A 10 13.48 44.63 -15.22
C SER A 10 12.80 44.81 -13.86
N ASP A 11 11.57 44.39 -13.72
CA ASP A 11 10.76 44.55 -12.52
C ASP A 11 10.98 43.43 -11.48
N LEU A 12 10.57 43.69 -10.25
CA LEU A 12 10.68 42.73 -9.16
C LEU A 12 9.72 41.55 -9.38
N LEU A 13 10.25 40.32 -9.52
CA LEU A 13 9.46 39.11 -9.54
C LEU A 13 9.06 38.70 -8.13
N ILE A 14 7.76 38.49 -7.89
CA ILE A 14 7.20 38.05 -6.61
C ILE A 14 6.53 36.68 -6.81
N ILE A 15 7.06 35.63 -6.19
CA ILE A 15 6.43 34.31 -6.13
C ILE A 15 5.39 34.34 -5.00
N LYS A 16 4.11 34.31 -5.38
CA LYS A 16 2.97 34.36 -4.45
C LYS A 16 2.77 33.03 -3.73
N ASN A 17 2.66 31.95 -4.51
CA ASN A 17 2.44 30.61 -3.97
C ASN A 17 3.19 29.53 -4.75
N VAL A 18 3.53 28.44 -4.07
CA VAL A 18 4.09 27.20 -4.65
C VAL A 18 3.29 26.03 -4.07
N ILE A 19 2.34 25.50 -4.84
CA ILE A 19 1.35 24.53 -4.37
C ILE A 19 1.52 23.19 -5.09
N PRO A 20 1.91 22.11 -4.39
CA PRO A 20 1.97 20.78 -4.98
C PRO A 20 0.57 20.18 -5.13
N SER A 21 0.40 19.32 -6.14
CA SER A 21 -0.87 18.63 -6.45
C SER A 21 -1.30 17.58 -5.41
N CYS A 22 -0.42 17.21 -4.47
CA CYS A 22 -0.73 16.24 -3.40
C CYS A 22 0.16 16.47 -2.18
N GLY A 23 -0.27 16.02 -1.01
CA GLY A 23 0.55 15.98 0.21
C GLY A 23 1.75 15.02 0.15
N CYS A 24 1.87 14.23 -0.91
CA CYS A 24 3.02 13.36 -1.18
C CYS A 24 4.25 14.12 -1.73
N THR A 25 4.07 15.39 -2.09
CA THR A 25 5.14 16.28 -2.56
C THR A 25 5.22 17.49 -1.64
N THR A 26 6.41 17.79 -1.16
CA THR A 26 6.72 19.02 -0.40
C THR A 26 7.55 19.95 -1.25
N THR A 27 7.36 21.25 -1.06
CA THR A 27 8.08 22.29 -1.78
C THR A 27 8.73 23.27 -0.80
N GLY A 28 9.87 23.82 -1.19
CA GLY A 28 10.59 24.86 -0.45
C GLY A 28 11.07 25.96 -1.39
N LEU A 29 10.92 27.19 -0.96
CA LEU A 29 11.41 28.39 -1.63
C LEU A 29 12.16 29.24 -0.61
N ALA A 30 13.40 29.61 -0.91
CA ALA A 30 14.26 30.35 0.03
C ALA A 30 13.75 31.78 0.33
N LYS A 31 13.20 32.44 -0.67
CA LYS A 31 12.59 33.76 -0.56
C LYS A 31 11.50 33.93 -1.62
N LYS A 32 10.70 34.97 -1.52
CA LYS A 32 9.60 35.24 -2.45
C LYS A 32 9.89 36.31 -3.50
N GLU A 33 10.89 37.14 -3.29
CA GLU A 33 11.19 38.31 -4.12
C GLU A 33 12.55 38.17 -4.79
N TYR A 34 12.59 38.39 -6.10
CA TYR A 34 13.78 38.26 -6.95
C TYR A 34 13.93 39.51 -7.85
N LYS A 35 15.08 40.15 -7.75
CA LYS A 35 15.45 41.33 -8.58
C LYS A 35 15.73 40.90 -10.02
N ALA A 36 15.76 41.86 -10.93
CA ALA A 36 16.19 41.64 -12.32
C ALA A 36 17.51 40.87 -12.39
N GLY A 37 17.56 39.81 -13.21
CA GLY A 37 18.71 38.92 -13.38
C GLY A 37 18.95 37.95 -12.19
N GLU A 38 18.12 37.98 -11.15
CA GLU A 38 18.33 37.12 -10.00
C GLU A 38 17.74 35.73 -10.21
N LYS A 39 18.51 34.70 -9.81
CA LYS A 39 18.12 33.31 -9.89
C LYS A 39 17.52 32.80 -8.60
N GLY A 40 16.56 31.90 -8.72
CA GLY A 40 15.94 31.22 -7.61
C GLY A 40 15.79 29.70 -7.88
N THR A 41 15.48 28.99 -6.81
CA THR A 41 15.28 27.55 -6.87
C THR A 41 14.05 27.16 -6.07
N ILE A 42 13.16 26.40 -6.68
CA ILE A 42 12.06 25.69 -6.00
C ILE A 42 12.53 24.28 -5.72
N ALA A 43 12.88 24.00 -4.48
CA ALA A 43 13.24 22.66 -4.03
C ALA A 43 11.98 21.81 -3.86
N SER A 44 11.98 20.59 -4.34
CA SER A 44 10.83 19.68 -4.24
C SER A 44 11.26 18.28 -3.83
N LYS A 45 10.50 17.68 -2.93
CA LYS A 45 10.70 16.28 -2.47
C LYS A 45 9.42 15.49 -2.66
N PHE A 46 9.49 14.46 -3.50
CA PHE A 46 8.41 13.48 -3.65
C PHE A 46 8.65 12.27 -2.74
N ASN A 47 7.66 11.94 -1.90
CA ASN A 47 7.66 10.71 -1.12
C ASN A 47 7.04 9.59 -1.97
N SER A 48 7.85 8.62 -2.38
CA SER A 48 7.43 7.49 -3.21
C SER A 48 6.83 6.31 -2.43
N SER A 49 6.72 6.39 -1.10
CA SER A 49 6.11 5.33 -0.29
C SER A 49 4.66 5.06 -0.72
N GLY A 50 4.33 3.79 -0.97
CA GLY A 50 3.01 3.38 -1.43
C GLY A 50 2.75 3.58 -2.93
N TYR A 51 3.71 4.09 -3.70
CA TYR A 51 3.64 4.18 -5.15
C TYR A 51 4.38 3.03 -5.83
N ASN A 52 3.89 2.64 -7.01
CA ASN A 52 4.55 1.68 -7.91
C ASN A 52 4.20 2.03 -9.36
N GLY A 53 5.17 1.91 -10.27
CA GLY A 53 5.00 2.23 -11.68
C GLY A 53 5.14 3.73 -12.00
N LYS A 54 4.56 4.17 -13.11
CA LYS A 54 4.64 5.55 -13.59
C LYS A 54 3.92 6.52 -12.64
N VAL A 55 4.57 7.61 -12.31
CA VAL A 55 4.02 8.70 -11.50
C VAL A 55 4.24 10.05 -12.20
N ILE A 56 3.22 10.91 -12.13
CA ILE A 56 3.27 12.30 -12.56
C ILE A 56 2.73 13.14 -11.41
N LYS A 57 3.48 14.15 -11.00
CA LYS A 57 3.10 15.13 -9.97
C LYS A 57 3.32 16.52 -10.51
N THR A 58 2.44 17.43 -10.17
CA THR A 58 2.54 18.83 -10.60
C THR A 58 2.67 19.76 -9.40
N ILE A 59 3.33 20.89 -9.63
CA ILE A 59 3.47 21.99 -8.68
C ILE A 59 3.01 23.23 -9.42
N THR A 60 2.01 23.92 -8.89
CA THR A 60 1.53 25.18 -9.42
C THR A 60 2.27 26.31 -8.72
N VAL A 61 2.94 27.15 -9.50
CA VAL A 61 3.62 28.36 -9.05
C VAL A 61 2.81 29.55 -9.50
N THR A 62 2.44 30.43 -8.60
CA THR A 62 1.77 31.71 -8.94
C THR A 62 2.69 32.89 -8.62
N SER A 63 2.76 33.86 -9.54
CA SER A 63 3.63 35.04 -9.42
C SER A 63 2.90 36.32 -9.82
N ASN A 64 3.63 37.44 -9.86
CA ASN A 64 3.19 38.70 -10.44
C ASN A 64 3.59 38.88 -11.91
N ASP A 65 4.23 37.88 -12.53
CA ASP A 65 4.58 37.88 -13.94
C ASP A 65 3.32 38.08 -14.79
N PRO A 66 3.19 39.14 -15.61
CA PRO A 66 1.97 39.38 -16.39
C PRO A 66 1.76 38.35 -17.52
N ASP A 67 2.85 37.77 -18.04
CA ASP A 67 2.80 36.83 -19.16
C ASP A 67 2.64 35.38 -18.68
N ALA A 68 3.07 35.08 -17.45
CA ALA A 68 3.05 33.76 -16.84
C ALA A 68 2.64 33.81 -15.34
N ALA A 69 1.48 34.40 -15.05
CA ALA A 69 0.98 34.53 -13.67
C ALA A 69 0.79 33.17 -12.95
N GLU A 70 0.59 32.11 -13.72
CA GLU A 70 0.58 30.72 -13.24
C GLU A 70 1.47 29.84 -14.10
N THR A 71 2.46 29.21 -13.48
CA THR A 71 3.37 28.24 -14.13
C THR A 71 3.21 26.86 -13.49
N ARG A 72 3.15 25.82 -14.31
CA ARG A 72 3.02 24.42 -13.85
C ARG A 72 4.31 23.66 -14.05
N LEU A 73 4.94 23.27 -12.95
CA LEU A 73 6.11 22.41 -12.94
C LEU A 73 5.68 20.95 -12.84
N THR A 74 6.37 20.04 -13.54
CA THR A 74 6.01 18.62 -13.57
C THR A 74 7.18 17.76 -13.10
N ILE A 75 6.90 16.86 -12.17
CA ILE A 75 7.76 15.76 -11.76
C ILE A 75 7.21 14.49 -12.38
N SER A 76 7.98 13.81 -13.21
CA SER A 76 7.62 12.52 -13.77
C SER A 76 8.72 11.48 -13.53
N GLY A 77 8.31 10.22 -13.35
CA GLY A 77 9.26 9.13 -13.14
C GLY A 77 8.56 7.79 -13.02
N THR A 78 9.35 6.75 -12.78
CA THR A 78 8.85 5.40 -12.49
C THR A 78 9.37 4.97 -11.13
N VAL A 79 8.44 4.65 -10.21
CA VAL A 79 8.76 4.06 -8.91
C VAL A 79 8.89 2.55 -9.10
N ILE A 80 10.07 2.01 -8.78
CA ILE A 80 10.35 0.58 -8.85
C ILE A 80 10.50 0.04 -7.43
N ILE A 81 9.64 -0.90 -7.05
CA ILE A 81 9.77 -1.64 -5.80
C ILE A 81 10.65 -2.84 -6.08
N LYS A 82 11.87 -2.81 -5.52
CA LYS A 82 12.87 -3.88 -5.71
C LYS A 82 12.57 -5.11 -4.86
N ASP A 83 12.19 -4.88 -3.59
CA ASP A 83 11.99 -5.95 -2.61
C ASP A 83 10.53 -5.94 -2.15
N PHE A 84 9.84 -7.05 -2.36
CA PHE A 84 8.43 -7.20 -2.00
C PHE A 84 8.10 -8.63 -1.57
N ALA A 85 7.20 -8.74 -0.59
CA ALA A 85 6.51 -9.97 -0.26
C ALA A 85 5.27 -10.10 -1.14
N GLN A 86 4.88 -11.33 -1.48
CA GLN A 86 3.64 -11.62 -2.21
C GLN A 86 3.00 -12.87 -1.65
N ALA A 87 1.83 -12.69 -1.02
CA ALA A 87 1.09 -13.73 -0.34
C ALA A 87 0.08 -14.41 -1.27
N ASP A 88 0.03 -15.74 -1.22
CA ASP A 88 -1.07 -16.56 -1.75
C ASP A 88 -1.40 -17.67 -0.77
N ILE A 89 -2.70 -18.00 -0.63
CA ILE A 89 -3.16 -19.06 0.26
C ILE A 89 -4.05 -20.04 -0.51
N LYS A 90 -3.80 -21.35 -0.35
CA LYS A 90 -4.57 -22.40 -0.99
C LYS A 90 -4.86 -23.55 -0.02
N PRO A 91 -6.07 -24.13 -0.09
CA PRO A 91 -7.23 -23.63 -0.81
C PRO A 91 -7.77 -22.33 -0.20
N ASP A 92 -8.39 -21.50 -1.03
CA ASP A 92 -9.04 -20.24 -0.61
C ASP A 92 -10.53 -20.41 -0.25
N ARG A 93 -11.04 -21.65 -0.42
CA ARG A 93 -12.38 -22.08 0.01
C ARG A 93 -12.30 -23.48 0.61
N ILE A 94 -12.98 -23.67 1.73
CA ILE A 94 -13.14 -24.96 2.40
C ILE A 94 -14.62 -25.17 2.68
N ASN A 95 -15.17 -26.29 2.16
CA ASN A 95 -16.47 -26.80 2.57
C ASN A 95 -16.25 -27.98 3.52
N PHE A 96 -16.85 -27.92 4.69
CA PHE A 96 -16.85 -29.02 5.67
C PHE A 96 -18.04 -29.98 5.53
N ASP A 97 -18.96 -29.66 4.60
CA ASP A 97 -20.20 -30.38 4.38
C ASP A 97 -21.09 -30.39 5.66
N ILE A 98 -21.59 -31.58 6.09
CA ILE A 98 -22.38 -31.71 7.31
C ILE A 98 -21.46 -32.03 8.49
N VAL A 99 -21.51 -31.22 9.53
CA VAL A 99 -20.68 -31.31 10.73
C VAL A 99 -21.55 -31.33 11.98
N LYS A 100 -21.02 -31.86 13.10
CA LYS A 100 -21.73 -31.96 14.38
C LYS A 100 -21.22 -30.96 15.39
N ILE A 101 -22.10 -30.32 16.15
CA ILE A 101 -21.76 -29.43 17.27
C ILE A 101 -20.73 -30.11 18.19
N GLY A 102 -19.73 -29.32 18.64
CA GLY A 102 -18.69 -29.70 19.58
C GLY A 102 -17.64 -30.66 19.02
N LYS A 103 -17.81 -31.16 17.77
CA LYS A 103 -16.78 -31.98 17.13
C LYS A 103 -15.78 -31.11 16.39
N THR A 104 -14.51 -31.44 16.55
CA THR A 104 -13.40 -30.70 15.90
C THR A 104 -13.08 -31.27 14.52
N TYR A 105 -12.97 -30.40 13.53
CA TYR A 105 -12.63 -30.69 12.14
C TYR A 105 -11.38 -29.90 11.76
N THR A 106 -10.46 -30.56 11.04
CA THR A 106 -9.17 -29.97 10.70
C THR A 106 -8.97 -29.98 9.19
N ARG A 107 -8.39 -28.93 8.64
CA ARG A 107 -7.97 -28.81 7.25
C ARG A 107 -6.59 -28.17 7.17
N LYS A 108 -5.85 -28.51 6.15
CA LYS A 108 -4.53 -27.95 5.85
C LYS A 108 -4.64 -26.90 4.76
N LEU A 109 -3.94 -25.79 4.96
CA LEU A 109 -3.78 -24.70 4.03
C LEU A 109 -2.30 -24.49 3.76
N ASN A 110 -1.96 -24.06 2.57
CA ASN A 110 -0.60 -23.66 2.21
C ASN A 110 -0.57 -22.15 2.00
N LEU A 111 0.20 -21.44 2.84
CA LEU A 111 0.55 -20.04 2.62
C LEU A 111 1.89 -20.00 1.89
N SER A 112 1.93 -19.35 0.73
CA SER A 112 3.13 -19.18 -0.06
C SER A 112 3.51 -17.71 -0.18
N ASN A 113 4.81 -17.47 -0.22
CA ASN A 113 5.41 -16.18 -0.54
C ASN A 113 6.10 -16.28 -1.90
N SER A 114 5.46 -15.78 -2.95
CA SER A 114 6.03 -15.72 -4.30
C SER A 114 6.90 -14.48 -4.53
N GLY A 115 7.00 -13.57 -3.55
CA GLY A 115 7.86 -12.40 -3.56
C GLY A 115 9.34 -12.71 -3.40
N ASN A 116 10.17 -11.67 -3.36
CA ASN A 116 11.62 -11.74 -3.14
C ASN A 116 12.09 -11.15 -1.79
N ALA A 117 11.14 -10.74 -0.95
CA ALA A 117 11.36 -10.31 0.43
C ALA A 117 10.54 -11.16 1.40
N ASP A 118 10.83 -11.09 2.69
CA ASP A 118 10.12 -11.82 3.74
C ASP A 118 8.64 -11.39 3.82
N LEU A 119 7.75 -12.38 3.78
CA LEU A 119 6.32 -12.22 4.06
C LEU A 119 6.08 -12.33 5.56
N ARG A 120 5.42 -11.32 6.13
CA ARG A 120 5.05 -11.30 7.56
C ARG A 120 3.55 -11.35 7.71
N ILE A 121 3.07 -12.25 8.55
CA ILE A 121 1.69 -12.26 9.03
C ILE A 121 1.58 -11.18 10.12
N ILE A 122 0.70 -10.19 9.91
CA ILE A 122 0.53 -9.05 10.80
C ILE A 122 -0.66 -9.26 11.74
N GLU A 123 -1.76 -9.83 11.19
CA GLU A 123 -3.01 -9.98 11.91
C GLU A 123 -3.83 -11.12 11.31
N ILE A 124 -4.55 -11.85 12.15
CA ILE A 124 -5.52 -12.85 11.74
C ILE A 124 -6.86 -12.52 12.39
N SER A 125 -7.91 -12.48 11.57
CA SER A 125 -9.29 -12.31 12.03
C SER A 125 -10.11 -13.48 11.52
N CYS A 126 -10.77 -14.20 12.43
CA CYS A 126 -11.67 -15.32 12.13
C CYS A 126 -12.79 -15.40 13.17
N ASN A 127 -13.80 -16.20 12.87
CA ASN A 127 -14.86 -16.55 13.80
C ASN A 127 -14.28 -17.33 15.01
N PRO A 128 -14.80 -17.15 16.25
CA PRO A 128 -14.34 -17.88 17.43
C PRO A 128 -14.40 -19.41 17.33
N GLU A 129 -15.25 -19.97 16.46
CA GLU A 129 -15.33 -21.40 16.19
C GLU A 129 -14.14 -21.93 15.33
N VAL A 130 -13.30 -21.00 14.82
CA VAL A 130 -12.18 -21.29 13.93
C VAL A 130 -10.87 -20.84 14.56
N SER A 131 -9.84 -21.66 14.47
CA SER A 131 -8.47 -21.30 14.85
C SER A 131 -7.47 -21.72 13.78
N LEU A 132 -6.34 -21.00 13.72
CA LEU A 132 -5.23 -21.30 12.83
C LEU A 132 -3.96 -21.52 13.66
N GLN A 133 -3.23 -22.58 13.28
CA GLN A 133 -1.90 -22.86 13.82
C GLN A 133 -0.87 -22.83 12.69
N PHE A 134 0.21 -22.10 12.88
CA PHE A 134 1.33 -21.98 11.94
C PHE A 134 2.66 -21.97 12.69
N LYS A 135 3.71 -22.46 12.03
CA LYS A 135 5.04 -22.63 12.65
C LYS A 135 5.78 -21.31 12.83
N THR A 136 5.50 -20.32 11.99
CA THR A 136 6.18 -19.03 11.98
C THR A 136 5.27 -17.94 11.39
N ASN A 137 5.40 -16.74 11.91
CA ASN A 137 4.73 -15.54 11.37
C ASN A 137 5.57 -14.82 10.30
N VAL A 138 6.78 -15.34 9.98
CA VAL A 138 7.65 -14.82 8.92
C VAL A 138 7.99 -15.95 7.97
N LEU A 139 7.67 -15.75 6.69
CA LEU A 139 7.93 -16.70 5.62
C LEU A 139 8.91 -16.09 4.62
N GLY A 140 10.11 -16.67 4.53
CA GLY A 140 11.16 -16.21 3.62
C GLY A 140 10.72 -16.16 2.16
N ALA A 141 11.47 -15.41 1.35
CA ALA A 141 11.24 -15.31 -0.09
C ALA A 141 11.16 -16.69 -0.78
N LYS A 142 10.19 -16.87 -1.67
CA LYS A 142 9.98 -18.10 -2.46
C LYS A 142 9.72 -19.37 -1.61
N LYS A 143 9.26 -19.18 -0.36
CA LYS A 143 8.94 -20.31 0.54
C LYS A 143 7.43 -20.50 0.65
N THR A 144 7.07 -21.73 1.09
CA THR A 144 5.69 -22.12 1.42
C THR A 144 5.68 -22.71 2.82
N THR A 145 4.63 -22.45 3.58
CA THR A 145 4.40 -23.08 4.89
C THR A 145 2.99 -23.63 4.99
N GLU A 146 2.84 -24.74 5.69
CA GLU A 146 1.54 -25.33 6.00
C GLU A 146 0.93 -24.62 7.21
N ILE A 147 -0.35 -24.34 7.13
CA ILE A 147 -1.19 -23.82 8.20
C ILE A 147 -2.25 -24.86 8.50
N THR A 148 -2.44 -25.20 9.76
CA THR A 148 -3.54 -26.06 10.21
C THR A 148 -4.71 -25.17 10.61
N LEU A 149 -5.84 -25.31 9.92
CA LEU A 149 -7.11 -24.70 10.27
C LEU A 149 -7.94 -25.70 11.04
N THR A 150 -8.45 -25.30 12.20
CA THR A 150 -9.32 -26.10 13.06
C THR A 150 -10.67 -25.41 13.19
N PHE A 151 -11.76 -26.14 12.97
CA PHE A 151 -13.13 -25.70 13.11
C PHE A 151 -13.85 -26.55 14.14
N THR A 152 -14.40 -25.93 15.19
CA THR A 152 -15.18 -26.59 16.23
C THR A 152 -16.51 -25.84 16.38
N PRO A 153 -17.57 -26.25 15.66
CA PRO A 153 -18.85 -25.57 15.69
C PRO A 153 -19.54 -25.70 17.07
N PHE A 154 -20.12 -24.62 17.54
CA PHE A 154 -20.96 -24.60 18.74
C PHE A 154 -22.35 -24.00 18.50
N THR A 155 -22.63 -23.57 17.26
CA THR A 155 -23.93 -23.02 16.85
C THR A 155 -24.52 -23.90 15.73
N LYS A 156 -25.78 -24.32 15.88
CA LYS A 156 -26.50 -25.11 14.87
C LYS A 156 -26.93 -24.25 13.68
N GLY A 157 -26.93 -24.84 12.48
CA GLY A 157 -27.43 -24.20 11.26
C GLY A 157 -26.35 -24.04 10.19
N SER A 158 -26.59 -23.15 9.23
CA SER A 158 -25.65 -22.87 8.14
C SER A 158 -24.50 -21.99 8.64
N PHE A 159 -23.27 -22.44 8.47
CA PHE A 159 -22.05 -21.71 8.79
C PHE A 159 -21.42 -21.19 7.50
N ASN A 160 -21.40 -19.87 7.34
CA ASN A 160 -20.72 -19.19 6.24
C ASN A 160 -19.83 -18.10 6.85
N ASN A 161 -18.53 -18.28 6.76
CA ASN A 161 -17.59 -17.39 7.41
C ASN A 161 -16.31 -17.23 6.59
N MET A 162 -15.42 -16.34 7.03
CA MET A 162 -14.19 -16.04 6.32
C MET A 162 -13.05 -15.82 7.32
N VAL A 163 -11.93 -16.51 7.07
CA VAL A 163 -10.65 -16.18 7.70
C VAL A 163 -10.00 -15.08 6.86
N LYS A 164 -9.59 -14.01 7.53
CA LYS A 164 -8.86 -12.89 6.95
C LYS A 164 -7.47 -12.82 7.56
N ILE A 165 -6.43 -12.88 6.73
CA ILE A 165 -5.04 -12.78 7.15
C ILE A 165 -4.45 -11.51 6.53
N ARG A 166 -3.99 -10.57 7.37
CA ARG A 166 -3.28 -9.37 6.95
C ARG A 166 -1.77 -9.64 6.93
N THR A 167 -1.12 -9.24 5.85
CA THR A 167 0.31 -9.41 5.63
C THR A 167 0.98 -8.08 5.25
N ASN A 168 2.30 -8.11 5.08
CA ASN A 168 3.07 -6.98 4.52
C ASN A 168 3.15 -7.00 2.99
N ASP A 169 2.37 -7.82 2.29
CA ASP A 169 2.22 -7.70 0.84
C ASP A 169 1.55 -6.35 0.51
N TYR A 170 2.29 -5.43 -0.09
CA TYR A 170 1.81 -4.07 -0.34
C TYR A 170 0.80 -3.98 -1.49
N ARG A 171 0.78 -4.99 -2.40
CA ARG A 171 -0.16 -5.06 -3.53
C ARG A 171 -1.50 -5.61 -3.10
N ASN A 172 -1.46 -6.64 -2.26
CA ASN A 172 -2.63 -7.33 -1.75
C ASN A 172 -2.42 -7.70 -0.28
N PRO A 173 -2.57 -6.73 0.65
CA PRO A 173 -2.25 -6.93 2.06
C PRO A 173 -3.14 -7.95 2.77
N TYR A 174 -4.18 -8.44 2.12
CA TYR A 174 -5.11 -9.41 2.70
C TYR A 174 -5.25 -10.65 1.84
N VAL A 175 -5.12 -11.82 2.45
CA VAL A 175 -5.52 -13.10 1.88
C VAL A 175 -6.72 -13.65 2.67
N PHE A 176 -7.61 -14.36 1.98
CA PHE A 176 -8.88 -14.81 2.52
C PHE A 176 -9.07 -16.31 2.30
N VAL A 177 -9.71 -16.98 3.29
CA VAL A 177 -10.20 -18.34 3.15
C VAL A 177 -11.67 -18.36 3.51
N ARG A 178 -12.52 -18.73 2.57
CA ARG A 178 -13.97 -18.89 2.79
C ARG A 178 -14.25 -20.26 3.39
N LEU A 179 -15.10 -20.29 4.40
CA LEU A 179 -15.48 -21.48 5.13
C LEU A 179 -16.99 -21.67 5.04
N GLU A 180 -17.41 -22.86 4.69
CA GLU A 180 -18.82 -23.24 4.57
C GLU A 180 -19.06 -24.57 5.28
N ALA A 181 -20.18 -24.70 6.00
CA ALA A 181 -20.64 -25.95 6.62
C ALA A 181 -22.14 -25.91 6.90
N GLN A 182 -22.76 -27.09 7.03
CA GLN A 182 -24.06 -27.29 7.66
C GLN A 182 -23.82 -27.96 9.01
N VAL A 183 -24.24 -27.30 10.10
CA VAL A 183 -24.03 -27.79 11.47
C VAL A 183 -25.32 -28.39 12.01
N ASP A 184 -25.26 -29.67 12.38
CA ASP A 184 -26.34 -30.48 12.94
C ASP A 184 -26.21 -30.66 14.47
#